data_eda090d35f952bbc5a3ff482439686e5
#
_entry.id   eda090d35f952bbc5a3ff482439686e5
#
_cell.length_a   1.000
_cell.length_b   1.000
_cell.length_c   1.000
_cell.angle_alpha   90.00
_cell.angle_beta   90.00
_cell.angle_gamma   90.00
#
_symmetry.space_group_name_H-M   'P 1'
#
loop_
_entity.id
_entity.type
_entity.pdbx_description
1 polymer ?
#
loop_
_entity_poly.entity_id
_entity_poly.type
_entity_poly.pdbx_seq_one_letter_code
_entity_poly.pdbx_strand_id
1 'polypeptide(L)'
;MLMTRQDTAALAASLQATARRHATPCGEGHMIWMEWGAGEPVVLIHGGSGSWRHWLRNIGPLAEKFRVIAADVPGYHDSALPHEPVDFTTIGKVMAQGLDRVLGADSSYHMAGFSLGSFIAPHVIVHSERQAKSLALVHGHLVGKMNYSPQNTLKRWRNIEDVDERREVLRHNLGALMLAHPESADTATIEMYREDVETSRLRVPAFIDTLDTDILLQLQARICSISGRLDPTGLPNIQAQVEKLRAFLPEAETHIIENAGHWVMYEAPEEFNKLVLDWLVNNS
;
A
#
# COMPACT_ATOMS: atom_id res chain seq x y z
N MET A 1 10.02 22.41 15.71
CA MET A 1 11.21 22.36 14.84
C MET A 1 10.73 21.68 13.56
N LEU A 2 10.48 22.44 12.49
CA LEU A 2 10.08 21.89 11.19
C LEU A 2 11.22 20.99 10.72
N MET A 3 11.02 19.68 10.75
CA MET A 3 11.97 18.76 10.09
C MET A 3 12.04 19.17 8.62
N THR A 4 13.27 19.40 8.15
CA THR A 4 13.56 19.66 6.74
C THR A 4 12.87 18.57 5.91
N ARG A 5 11.99 18.97 4.98
CA ARG A 5 11.39 18.05 4.00
C ARG A 5 12.54 17.25 3.39
N GLN A 6 12.58 15.97 3.71
CA GLN A 6 13.58 15.07 3.14
C GLN A 6 13.30 15.02 1.64
N ASP A 7 14.32 15.31 0.84
CA ASP A 7 14.22 15.26 -0.62
C ASP A 7 13.77 13.85 -1.04
N THR A 8 12.57 13.76 -1.61
CA THR A 8 11.96 12.48 -2.02
C THR A 8 12.84 11.71 -2.98
N ALA A 9 13.53 12.40 -3.91
CA ALA A 9 14.43 11.75 -4.86
C ALA A 9 15.64 11.14 -4.15
N ALA A 10 16.27 11.87 -3.25
CA ALA A 10 17.43 11.39 -2.48
C ALA A 10 17.04 10.21 -1.58
N LEU A 11 15.87 10.28 -0.93
CA LEU A 11 15.36 9.20 -0.09
C LEU A 11 15.09 7.93 -0.92
N ALA A 12 14.39 8.05 -2.04
CA ALA A 12 14.10 6.92 -2.93
C ALA A 12 15.38 6.28 -3.48
N ALA A 13 16.34 7.09 -3.92
CA ALA A 13 17.63 6.62 -4.41
C ALA A 13 18.43 5.89 -3.31
N SER A 14 18.46 6.43 -2.10
CA SER A 14 19.14 5.81 -0.95
C SER A 14 18.51 4.46 -0.58
N LEU A 15 17.19 4.39 -0.50
CA LEU A 15 16.48 3.14 -0.23
C LEU A 15 16.73 2.11 -1.33
N GLN A 16 16.66 2.51 -2.60
CA GLN A 16 16.92 1.61 -3.71
C GLN A 16 18.36 1.07 -3.71
N ALA A 17 19.34 1.90 -3.41
CA ALA A 17 20.75 1.52 -3.37
C ALA A 17 21.09 0.55 -2.21
N THR A 18 20.33 0.60 -1.12
CA THR A 18 20.56 -0.23 0.08
C THR A 18 19.66 -1.47 0.15
N ALA A 19 18.68 -1.58 -0.75
CA ALA A 19 17.76 -2.70 -0.77
C ALA A 19 18.43 -3.99 -1.22
N ARG A 20 18.06 -5.11 -0.59
CA ARG A 20 18.23 -6.44 -1.16
C ARG A 20 17.03 -6.73 -2.07
N ARG A 21 17.28 -6.93 -3.35
CA ARG A 21 16.24 -7.22 -4.33
C ARG A 21 16.05 -8.73 -4.48
N HIS A 22 14.81 -9.20 -4.38
CA HIS A 22 14.41 -10.56 -4.65
C HIS A 22 13.49 -10.62 -5.86
N ALA A 23 13.53 -11.73 -6.60
CA ALA A 23 12.69 -12.02 -7.73
C ALA A 23 12.06 -13.40 -7.55
N THR A 24 10.74 -13.48 -7.62
CA THR A 24 9.98 -14.74 -7.51
C THR A 24 9.10 -14.95 -8.74
N PRO A 25 8.76 -16.18 -9.13
CA PRO A 25 7.97 -16.43 -10.33
C PRO A 25 6.63 -15.70 -10.33
N CYS A 26 6.28 -15.11 -11.47
CA CYS A 26 5.00 -14.46 -11.70
C CYS A 26 4.68 -14.47 -13.21
N GLY A 27 3.64 -15.19 -13.62
CA GLY A 27 3.32 -15.35 -15.04
C GLY A 27 4.53 -15.82 -15.85
N GLU A 28 4.80 -15.16 -16.96
CA GLU A 28 5.96 -15.43 -17.82
C GLU A 28 7.27 -14.74 -17.34
N GLY A 29 7.23 -14.10 -16.16
CA GLY A 29 8.36 -13.36 -15.63
C GLY A 29 8.49 -13.49 -14.10
N HIS A 30 8.79 -12.38 -13.45
CA HIS A 30 9.06 -12.36 -12.02
C HIS A 30 8.26 -11.25 -11.33
N MET A 31 7.90 -11.50 -10.11
CA MET A 31 7.49 -10.49 -9.13
C MET A 31 8.70 -10.02 -8.34
N ILE A 32 8.74 -8.73 -8.02
CA ILE A 32 9.87 -8.08 -7.35
C ILE A 32 9.51 -7.72 -5.91
N TRP A 33 10.49 -7.97 -5.05
CA TRP A 33 10.47 -7.64 -3.64
C TRP A 33 11.74 -6.88 -3.29
N MET A 34 11.58 -5.82 -2.51
CA MET A 34 12.67 -5.00 -2.00
C MET A 34 12.74 -5.20 -0.49
N GLU A 35 13.95 -5.46 0.06
CA GLU A 35 14.15 -5.80 1.47
C GLU A 35 15.18 -4.92 2.13
N TRP A 36 14.89 -4.48 3.36
CA TRP A 36 15.77 -3.69 4.22
C TRP A 36 15.72 -4.17 5.67
N GLY A 37 16.74 -3.84 6.46
CA GLY A 37 16.81 -4.16 7.87
C GLY A 37 17.02 -5.64 8.17
N ALA A 38 16.72 -6.02 9.41
CA ALA A 38 16.84 -7.39 9.91
C ALA A 38 15.86 -7.60 11.09
N GLY A 39 15.64 -8.86 11.48
CA GLY A 39 14.73 -9.20 12.57
C GLY A 39 13.42 -9.80 12.06
N GLU A 40 12.33 -9.53 12.77
CA GLU A 40 11.02 -10.07 12.43
C GLU A 40 10.49 -9.43 11.11
N PRO A 41 9.93 -10.25 10.19
CA PRO A 41 9.50 -9.75 8.90
C PRO A 41 8.23 -8.88 8.97
N VAL A 42 8.27 -7.73 8.30
CA VAL A 42 7.10 -6.89 8.02
C VAL A 42 6.95 -6.74 6.51
N VAL A 43 5.84 -7.19 5.97
CA VAL A 43 5.53 -7.19 4.54
C VAL A 43 4.66 -5.97 4.21
N LEU A 44 5.07 -5.17 3.25
CA LEU A 44 4.37 -3.95 2.82
C LEU A 44 3.83 -4.13 1.40
N ILE A 45 2.50 -3.97 1.23
CA ILE A 45 1.82 -4.08 -0.06
C ILE A 45 1.26 -2.70 -0.44
N HIS A 46 1.69 -2.17 -1.59
CA HIS A 46 1.30 -0.84 -2.08
C HIS A 46 -0.13 -0.77 -2.64
N GLY A 47 -0.62 0.44 -2.85
CA GLY A 47 -1.91 0.73 -3.47
C GLY A 47 -1.90 0.64 -5.00
N GLY A 48 -3.07 0.80 -5.61
CA GLY A 48 -3.23 0.79 -7.06
C GLY A 48 -2.33 1.82 -7.76
N SER A 49 -1.84 1.48 -8.94
CA SER A 49 -0.92 2.28 -9.75
C SER A 49 0.29 2.79 -8.98
N GLY A 50 0.83 1.98 -8.06
CA GLY A 50 1.99 2.30 -7.25
C GLY A 50 3.10 1.26 -7.34
N SER A 51 4.05 1.39 -6.43
CA SER A 51 5.19 0.50 -6.24
C SER A 51 5.58 0.46 -4.75
N TRP A 52 6.65 -0.25 -4.40
CA TRP A 52 7.23 -0.20 -3.06
C TRP A 52 7.43 1.25 -2.56
N ARG A 53 7.56 2.22 -3.46
CA ARG A 53 7.76 3.65 -3.16
C ARG A 53 6.56 4.32 -2.47
N HIS A 54 5.39 3.71 -2.46
CA HIS A 54 4.30 4.20 -1.61
C HIS A 54 4.68 4.22 -0.12
N TRP A 55 5.65 3.38 0.29
CA TRP A 55 6.13 3.23 1.65
C TRP A 55 7.46 3.94 1.93
N LEU A 56 7.93 4.80 1.01
CA LEU A 56 9.28 5.37 1.08
C LEU A 56 9.61 6.10 2.39
N ARG A 57 8.61 6.74 3.03
CA ARG A 57 8.80 7.47 4.31
C ARG A 57 8.68 6.56 5.54
N ASN A 58 8.39 5.29 5.35
CA ASN A 58 8.11 4.33 6.41
C ASN A 58 9.18 3.23 6.46
N ILE A 59 9.75 2.86 5.33
CA ILE A 59 10.74 1.79 5.23
C ILE A 59 11.91 2.01 6.18
N GLY A 60 12.55 3.18 6.17
CA GLY A 60 13.69 3.48 7.03
C GLY A 60 13.39 3.31 8.52
N PRO A 61 12.39 4.02 9.08
CA PRO A 61 11.99 3.87 10.47
C PRO A 61 11.60 2.45 10.88
N LEU A 62 10.92 1.70 10.01
CA LEU A 62 10.57 0.30 10.27
C LEU A 62 11.80 -0.61 10.23
N ALA A 63 12.73 -0.37 9.29
CA ALA A 63 13.94 -1.17 9.11
C ALA A 63 14.95 -1.05 10.27
N GLU A 64 14.79 -0.07 11.15
CA GLU A 64 15.60 0.01 12.39
C GLU A 64 15.31 -1.15 13.35
N LYS A 65 14.12 -1.77 13.27
CA LYS A 65 13.68 -2.82 14.21
C LYS A 65 13.22 -4.11 13.52
N PHE A 66 12.82 -4.03 12.27
CA PHE A 66 12.19 -5.12 11.52
C PHE A 66 12.94 -5.42 10.22
N ARG A 67 12.75 -6.64 9.72
CA ARG A 67 13.08 -7.00 8.35
C ARG A 67 11.92 -6.56 7.45
N VAL A 68 12.04 -5.40 6.81
CA VAL A 68 11.02 -4.82 5.97
C VAL A 68 11.11 -5.40 4.56
N ILE A 69 10.00 -5.94 4.05
CA ILE A 69 9.90 -6.52 2.71
C ILE A 69 8.75 -5.80 1.98
N ALA A 70 9.06 -4.95 1.02
CA ALA A 70 8.06 -4.25 0.23
C ALA A 70 7.94 -4.87 -1.17
N ALA A 71 6.70 -5.18 -1.56
CA ALA A 71 6.41 -5.80 -2.84
C ALA A 71 6.14 -4.75 -3.92
N ASP A 72 6.54 -5.04 -5.16
CA ASP A 72 5.81 -4.53 -6.33
C ASP A 72 4.74 -5.56 -6.68
N VAL A 73 3.48 -5.19 -6.52
CA VAL A 73 2.34 -6.08 -6.76
C VAL A 73 2.35 -6.56 -8.23
N PRO A 74 2.00 -7.83 -8.51
CA PRO A 74 1.93 -8.33 -9.88
C PRO A 74 1.22 -7.37 -10.85
N GLY A 75 1.87 -7.05 -11.96
CA GLY A 75 1.38 -6.12 -12.97
C GLY A 75 1.66 -4.65 -12.72
N TYR A 76 2.35 -4.30 -11.64
CA TYR A 76 2.81 -2.95 -11.35
C TYR A 76 4.33 -2.86 -11.37
N HIS A 77 4.84 -1.68 -11.69
CA HIS A 77 6.25 -1.31 -11.72
C HIS A 77 7.13 -2.41 -12.33
N ASP A 78 8.06 -3.00 -11.59
CA ASP A 78 9.02 -4.01 -12.07
C ASP A 78 8.44 -5.45 -12.10
N SER A 79 7.24 -5.67 -11.56
CA SER A 79 6.65 -7.02 -11.46
C SER A 79 5.86 -7.39 -12.71
N ALA A 80 6.07 -8.61 -13.21
CA ALA A 80 5.34 -9.16 -14.35
C ALA A 80 3.82 -9.30 -14.05
N LEU A 81 3.02 -9.44 -15.10
CA LEU A 81 1.61 -9.82 -14.97
C LEU A 81 1.48 -11.28 -14.52
N PRO A 82 0.52 -11.61 -13.64
CA PRO A 82 0.20 -13.01 -13.34
C PRO A 82 -0.50 -13.67 -14.54
N HIS A 83 -0.60 -15.00 -14.52
CA HIS A 83 -1.46 -15.70 -15.49
C HIS A 83 -2.94 -15.37 -15.25
N GLU A 84 -3.75 -15.47 -16.29
CA GLU A 84 -5.21 -15.36 -16.20
C GLU A 84 -5.84 -16.55 -15.42
N PRO A 85 -6.95 -16.35 -14.71
CA PRO A 85 -7.67 -15.07 -14.56
C PRO A 85 -6.95 -14.11 -13.61
N VAL A 86 -7.04 -12.80 -13.86
CA VAL A 86 -6.49 -11.77 -12.99
C VAL A 86 -7.58 -11.28 -12.03
N ASP A 87 -7.52 -11.76 -10.81
CA ASP A 87 -8.39 -11.38 -9.69
C ASP A 87 -7.61 -11.32 -8.37
N PHE A 88 -8.26 -10.93 -7.27
CA PHE A 88 -7.61 -10.84 -5.97
C PHE A 88 -7.06 -12.20 -5.50
N THR A 89 -7.76 -13.29 -5.77
CA THR A 89 -7.33 -14.63 -5.37
C THR A 89 -6.08 -15.08 -6.10
N THR A 90 -6.03 -14.87 -7.42
CA THR A 90 -4.86 -15.23 -8.24
C THR A 90 -3.64 -14.39 -7.89
N ILE A 91 -3.83 -13.07 -7.73
CA ILE A 91 -2.76 -12.16 -7.27
C ILE A 91 -2.28 -12.59 -5.89
N GLY A 92 -3.20 -12.84 -4.94
CA GLY A 92 -2.87 -13.28 -3.59
C GLY A 92 -2.08 -14.59 -3.57
N LYS A 93 -2.45 -15.59 -4.37
CA LYS A 93 -1.72 -16.86 -4.50
C LYS A 93 -0.29 -16.67 -5.03
N VAL A 94 -0.13 -15.88 -6.09
CA VAL A 94 1.20 -15.58 -6.64
C VAL A 94 2.08 -14.89 -5.61
N MET A 95 1.52 -13.89 -4.92
CA MET A 95 2.24 -13.17 -3.87
C MET A 95 2.57 -14.07 -2.67
N ALA A 96 1.65 -14.91 -2.22
CA ALA A 96 1.88 -15.86 -1.11
C ALA A 96 3.02 -16.81 -1.43
N GLN A 97 3.01 -17.45 -2.60
CA GLN A 97 4.09 -18.34 -3.04
C GLN A 97 5.44 -17.62 -3.15
N GLY A 98 5.42 -16.37 -3.63
CA GLY A 98 6.60 -15.53 -3.69
C GLY A 98 7.12 -15.16 -2.31
N LEU A 99 6.22 -14.74 -1.41
CA LEU A 99 6.53 -14.37 -0.04
C LEU A 99 7.14 -15.55 0.75
N ASP A 100 6.56 -16.74 0.65
CA ASP A 100 7.04 -17.94 1.33
C ASP A 100 8.49 -18.29 0.96
N ARG A 101 8.86 -18.02 -0.31
CA ARG A 101 10.26 -18.18 -0.79
C ARG A 101 11.19 -17.13 -0.22
N VAL A 102 10.73 -15.88 -0.11
CA VAL A 102 11.53 -14.75 0.43
C VAL A 102 11.70 -14.88 1.94
N LEU A 103 10.66 -15.31 2.65
CA LEU A 103 10.70 -15.53 4.11
C LEU A 103 11.58 -16.72 4.50
N GLY A 104 11.53 -17.78 3.71
CA GLY A 104 12.15 -19.06 4.08
C GLY A 104 11.30 -19.87 5.04
N ALA A 105 11.86 -20.98 5.55
CA ALA A 105 11.17 -21.86 6.50
C ALA A 105 11.03 -21.19 7.89
N ASP A 106 9.98 -21.56 8.61
CA ASP A 106 9.75 -21.24 10.03
C ASP A 106 9.67 -19.76 10.42
N SER A 107 9.34 -18.88 9.46
CA SER A 107 9.17 -17.45 9.71
C SER A 107 7.70 -17.08 9.81
N SER A 108 7.25 -16.55 10.96
CA SER A 108 6.03 -15.75 11.04
C SER A 108 6.31 -14.31 10.57
N TYR A 109 5.26 -13.57 10.23
CA TYR A 109 5.40 -12.21 9.70
C TYR A 109 4.24 -11.31 10.08
N HIS A 110 4.46 -10.01 9.97
CA HIS A 110 3.44 -8.98 9.98
C HIS A 110 3.18 -8.50 8.56
N MET A 111 1.99 -7.96 8.28
CA MET A 111 1.66 -7.41 6.97
C MET A 111 0.95 -6.06 7.09
N ALA A 112 1.26 -5.15 6.19
CA ALA A 112 0.51 -3.92 6.00
C ALA A 112 0.15 -3.76 4.52
N GLY A 113 -1.13 -3.57 4.23
CA GLY A 113 -1.65 -3.32 2.90
C GLY A 113 -2.23 -1.91 2.81
N PHE A 114 -1.87 -1.17 1.77
CA PHE A 114 -2.38 0.17 1.49
C PHE A 114 -3.37 0.16 0.33
N SER A 115 -4.57 0.73 0.53
CA SER A 115 -5.58 0.89 -0.54
C SER A 115 -5.84 -0.46 -1.25
N LEU A 116 -5.51 -0.60 -2.54
CA LEU A 116 -5.57 -1.88 -3.25
C LEU A 116 -4.81 -3.00 -2.50
N GLY A 117 -3.68 -2.68 -1.89
CA GLY A 117 -2.91 -3.63 -1.09
C GLY A 117 -3.68 -4.16 0.12
N SER A 118 -4.60 -3.38 0.69
CA SER A 118 -5.48 -3.84 1.77
C SER A 118 -6.47 -4.90 1.32
N PHE A 119 -6.87 -4.89 0.04
CA PHE A 119 -7.73 -5.92 -0.53
C PHE A 119 -6.95 -7.18 -0.91
N ILE A 120 -5.68 -7.03 -1.32
CA ILE A 120 -4.82 -8.14 -1.70
C ILE A 120 -4.26 -8.86 -0.47
N ALA A 121 -3.91 -8.14 0.59
CA ALA A 121 -3.25 -8.68 1.78
C ALA A 121 -3.97 -9.88 2.42
N PRO A 122 -5.30 -9.88 2.62
CA PRO A 122 -6.02 -11.04 3.14
C PRO A 122 -5.85 -12.29 2.29
N HIS A 123 -5.88 -12.15 0.95
CA HIS A 123 -5.66 -13.26 0.02
C HIS A 123 -4.23 -13.80 0.10
N VAL A 124 -3.23 -12.92 0.30
CA VAL A 124 -1.85 -13.39 0.53
C VAL A 124 -1.77 -14.21 1.81
N ILE A 125 -2.35 -13.73 2.91
CA ILE A 125 -2.31 -14.41 4.21
C ILE A 125 -2.97 -15.79 4.14
N VAL A 126 -4.16 -15.90 3.55
CA VAL A 126 -4.90 -17.17 3.46
C VAL A 126 -4.17 -18.21 2.61
N HIS A 127 -3.37 -17.78 1.62
CA HIS A 127 -2.67 -18.68 0.72
C HIS A 127 -1.18 -18.88 1.07
N SER A 128 -0.64 -18.14 2.04
CA SER A 128 0.73 -18.33 2.53
C SER A 128 0.81 -19.56 3.44
N GLU A 129 1.90 -20.32 3.33
CA GLU A 129 2.25 -21.41 4.24
C GLU A 129 2.84 -20.88 5.56
N ARG A 130 3.08 -19.58 5.66
CA ARG A 130 3.67 -18.92 6.84
C ARG A 130 2.58 -18.21 7.64
N GLN A 131 2.77 -18.17 8.96
CA GLN A 131 1.80 -17.55 9.85
C GLN A 131 1.90 -16.03 9.82
N ALA A 132 0.84 -15.35 9.42
CA ALA A 132 0.71 -13.92 9.66
C ALA A 132 0.31 -13.68 11.13
N LYS A 133 1.10 -12.91 11.88
CA LYS A 133 0.78 -12.50 13.25
C LYS A 133 -0.24 -11.38 13.26
N SER A 134 -0.08 -10.44 12.33
CA SER A 134 -0.94 -9.26 12.28
C SER A 134 -1.07 -8.68 10.87
N LEU A 135 -2.16 -7.95 10.65
CA LEU A 135 -2.49 -7.26 9.41
C LEU A 135 -2.93 -5.83 9.69
N ALA A 136 -2.21 -4.85 9.15
CA ALA A 136 -2.62 -3.46 9.12
C ALA A 136 -3.30 -3.13 7.78
N LEU A 137 -4.57 -2.74 7.83
CA LEU A 137 -5.37 -2.29 6.70
C LEU A 137 -5.29 -0.77 6.61
N VAL A 138 -4.46 -0.25 5.70
CA VAL A 138 -4.29 1.19 5.52
C VAL A 138 -5.21 1.67 4.40
N HIS A 139 -6.23 2.45 4.74
CA HIS A 139 -7.32 2.84 3.84
C HIS A 139 -7.98 1.65 3.11
N GLY A 140 -8.12 0.54 3.80
CA GLY A 140 -8.90 -0.61 3.36
C GLY A 140 -10.36 -0.41 3.68
N HIS A 141 -11.15 0.16 2.78
CA HIS A 141 -12.61 0.26 2.91
C HIS A 141 -13.27 -1.07 2.57
N LEU A 142 -12.98 -2.08 3.37
CA LEU A 142 -13.30 -3.47 3.09
C LEU A 142 -14.76 -3.84 3.31
N VAL A 143 -15.57 -2.97 3.95
CA VAL A 143 -16.95 -3.30 4.30
C VAL A 143 -17.93 -2.42 3.57
N GLY A 144 -18.60 -2.97 2.56
CA GLY A 144 -19.62 -2.30 1.78
C GLY A 144 -19.17 -1.90 0.37
N LYS A 145 -20.12 -1.50 -0.48
CA LYS A 145 -19.79 -1.04 -1.84
C LYS A 145 -18.89 0.19 -1.77
N MET A 146 -17.77 0.16 -2.47
CA MET A 146 -16.98 1.36 -2.72
C MET A 146 -17.82 2.33 -3.55
N ASN A 147 -18.31 3.38 -2.90
CA ASN A 147 -18.86 4.52 -3.62
C ASN A 147 -17.68 5.38 -4.09
N TYR A 148 -17.17 5.08 -5.26
CA TYR A 148 -16.24 5.97 -5.93
C TYR A 148 -16.99 7.27 -6.19
N SER A 149 -16.70 8.31 -5.39
CA SER A 149 -17.37 9.60 -5.59
C SER A 149 -16.85 10.24 -6.88
N PRO A 150 -17.75 10.60 -7.84
CA PRO A 150 -17.35 11.27 -9.07
C PRO A 150 -16.88 12.73 -8.87
N GLN A 151 -16.73 13.19 -7.62
CA GLN A 151 -16.26 14.55 -7.33
C GLN A 151 -14.82 14.80 -7.76
N ASN A 152 -14.06 13.74 -8.04
CA ASN A 152 -12.67 13.84 -8.43
C ASN A 152 -12.54 13.64 -9.94
N THR A 153 -12.68 14.73 -10.68
CA THR A 153 -12.42 14.75 -12.12
C THR A 153 -10.92 14.65 -12.38
N LEU A 154 -10.43 13.43 -12.60
CA LEU A 154 -9.06 13.25 -13.07
C LEU A 154 -8.87 13.88 -14.43
N LYS A 155 -7.81 14.65 -14.58
CA LYS A 155 -7.43 15.27 -15.83
C LYS A 155 -6.57 14.32 -16.68
N ARG A 156 -6.78 14.36 -18.00
CA ARG A 156 -5.92 13.63 -18.94
C ARG A 156 -4.57 14.32 -19.02
N TRP A 157 -3.47 13.57 -18.95
CA TRP A 157 -2.11 14.10 -18.89
C TRP A 157 -1.14 13.48 -19.91
N ARG A 158 -1.44 12.27 -20.43
CA ARG A 158 -0.51 11.53 -21.29
C ARG A 158 -0.16 12.23 -22.60
N ASN A 159 -1.05 13.08 -23.12
CA ASN A 159 -0.86 13.79 -24.38
C ASN A 159 -0.38 15.23 -24.18
N ILE A 160 -0.01 15.63 -22.97
CA ILE A 160 0.55 16.95 -22.67
C ILE A 160 2.05 16.89 -22.92
N GLU A 161 2.55 17.65 -23.93
CA GLU A 161 3.96 17.68 -24.26
C GLU A 161 4.74 18.60 -23.31
N ASP A 162 4.15 19.72 -22.91
CA ASP A 162 4.76 20.65 -21.95
C ASP A 162 4.92 19.98 -20.59
N VAL A 163 6.18 19.93 -20.10
CA VAL A 163 6.56 19.21 -18.87
C VAL A 163 5.95 19.87 -17.63
N ASP A 164 5.89 21.19 -17.60
CA ASP A 164 5.38 21.92 -16.44
C ASP A 164 3.86 21.84 -16.38
N GLU A 165 3.16 22.00 -17.51
CA GLU A 165 1.71 21.78 -17.59
C GLU A 165 1.35 20.33 -17.19
N ARG A 166 2.07 19.35 -17.71
CA ARG A 166 1.87 17.94 -17.36
C ARG A 166 2.06 17.70 -15.86
N ARG A 167 3.08 18.30 -15.25
CA ARG A 167 3.36 18.20 -13.82
C ARG A 167 2.21 18.78 -12.97
N GLU A 168 1.67 19.91 -13.36
CA GLU A 168 0.52 20.51 -12.66
C GLU A 168 -0.74 19.65 -12.77
N VAL A 169 -0.98 19.03 -13.92
CA VAL A 169 -2.09 18.09 -14.10
C VAL A 169 -1.89 16.84 -13.23
N LEU A 170 -0.68 16.30 -13.15
CA LEU A 170 -0.35 15.16 -12.29
C LEU A 170 -0.47 15.51 -10.80
N ARG A 171 -0.03 16.71 -10.40
CA ARG A 171 -0.22 17.23 -9.03
C ARG A 171 -1.71 17.30 -8.69
N HIS A 172 -2.53 17.84 -9.60
CA HIS A 172 -3.97 17.86 -9.42
C HIS A 172 -4.55 16.45 -9.25
N ASN A 173 -4.17 15.49 -10.10
CA ASN A 173 -4.65 14.12 -10.03
C ASN A 173 -4.22 13.42 -8.73
N LEU A 174 -2.99 13.63 -8.30
CA LEU A 174 -2.47 13.11 -7.04
C LEU A 174 -3.25 13.67 -5.84
N GLY A 175 -3.53 14.98 -5.84
CA GLY A 175 -4.39 15.62 -4.84
C GLY A 175 -5.82 15.08 -4.86
N ALA A 176 -6.40 14.88 -6.04
CA ALA A 176 -7.76 14.37 -6.18
C ALA A 176 -7.92 12.91 -5.68
N LEU A 177 -6.85 12.10 -5.72
CA LEU A 177 -6.90 10.68 -5.37
C LEU A 177 -6.27 10.35 -4.02
N MET A 178 -5.19 11.03 -3.65
CA MET A 178 -4.27 10.53 -2.64
C MET A 178 -4.02 11.50 -1.49
N LEU A 179 -4.00 12.82 -1.77
CA LEU A 179 -3.49 13.82 -0.83
C LEU A 179 -4.58 14.78 -0.38
N ALA A 180 -4.67 15.00 0.92
CA ALA A 180 -5.42 16.12 1.48
C ALA A 180 -4.71 17.46 1.22
N HIS A 181 -3.38 17.42 1.15
CA HIS A 181 -2.49 18.56 1.00
C HIS A 181 -1.61 18.39 -0.25
N PRO A 182 -2.13 18.65 -1.48
CA PRO A 182 -1.39 18.42 -2.73
C PRO A 182 -0.06 19.16 -2.81
N GLU A 183 0.06 20.29 -2.09
CA GLU A 183 1.31 21.05 -1.94
C GLU A 183 2.39 20.31 -1.16
N SER A 184 2.04 19.21 -0.48
CA SER A 184 3.01 18.34 0.21
C SER A 184 3.86 17.52 -0.75
N ALA A 185 3.37 17.29 -1.99
CA ALA A 185 4.10 16.58 -3.02
C ALA A 185 5.15 17.50 -3.68
N ASP A 186 6.41 17.16 -3.53
CA ASP A 186 7.50 17.77 -4.29
C ASP A 186 7.54 17.27 -5.74
N THR A 187 8.40 17.86 -6.56
CA THR A 187 8.55 17.48 -7.98
C THR A 187 8.91 15.99 -8.12
N ALA A 188 9.76 15.46 -7.26
CA ALA A 188 10.18 14.07 -7.32
C ALA A 188 9.03 13.11 -7.01
N THR A 189 8.16 13.45 -6.06
CA THR A 189 6.93 12.69 -5.78
C THR A 189 5.99 12.64 -6.98
N ILE A 190 5.84 13.75 -7.70
CA ILE A 190 4.98 13.82 -8.88
C ILE A 190 5.57 12.98 -10.03
N GLU A 191 6.87 13.04 -10.24
CA GLU A 191 7.53 12.21 -11.27
C GLU A 191 7.48 10.72 -10.90
N MET A 192 7.66 10.38 -9.64
CA MET A 192 7.49 9.01 -9.15
C MET A 192 6.06 8.50 -9.39
N TYR A 193 5.04 9.30 -9.07
CA TYR A 193 3.64 8.98 -9.36
C TYR A 193 3.40 8.80 -10.87
N ARG A 194 3.99 9.65 -11.72
CA ARG A 194 3.90 9.52 -13.18
C ARG A 194 4.47 8.17 -13.66
N GLU A 195 5.67 7.82 -13.21
CA GLU A 195 6.33 6.55 -13.54
C GLU A 195 5.48 5.34 -13.11
N ASP A 196 4.96 5.36 -11.90
CA ASP A 196 4.13 4.30 -11.36
C ASP A 196 2.85 4.11 -12.17
N VAL A 197 2.19 5.21 -12.57
CA VAL A 197 0.97 5.15 -13.41
C VAL A 197 1.30 4.72 -14.85
N GLU A 198 2.47 5.10 -15.40
CA GLU A 198 2.90 4.70 -16.75
C GLU A 198 3.25 3.22 -16.82
N THR A 199 3.89 2.69 -15.80
CA THR A 199 4.31 1.29 -15.72
C THR A 199 3.19 0.33 -15.28
N SER A 200 2.07 0.87 -14.82
CA SER A 200 0.91 0.08 -14.41
C SER A 200 0.27 -0.65 -15.60
N ARG A 201 0.27 -1.98 -15.55
CA ARG A 201 -0.31 -2.87 -16.56
C ARG A 201 -1.63 -3.50 -16.08
N LEU A 202 -1.87 -3.47 -14.77
CA LEU A 202 -3.08 -4.01 -14.15
C LEU A 202 -4.21 -2.98 -14.16
N ARG A 203 -5.42 -3.39 -14.55
CA ARG A 203 -6.62 -2.54 -14.56
C ARG A 203 -7.55 -2.92 -13.41
N VAL A 204 -7.40 -2.24 -12.28
CA VAL A 204 -8.18 -2.47 -11.05
C VAL A 204 -9.71 -2.50 -11.25
N PRO A 205 -10.33 -1.59 -12.04
CA PRO A 205 -11.79 -1.60 -12.20
C PRO A 205 -12.38 -2.91 -12.73
N ALA A 206 -11.56 -3.75 -13.39
CA ALA A 206 -12.03 -4.99 -13.98
C ALA A 206 -12.34 -6.09 -12.95
N PHE A 207 -11.81 -6.00 -11.73
CA PHE A 207 -11.96 -7.04 -10.71
C PHE A 207 -12.31 -6.53 -9.30
N ILE A 208 -12.50 -5.22 -9.14
CA ILE A 208 -12.79 -4.64 -7.80
C ILE A 208 -14.14 -5.13 -7.24
N ASP A 209 -15.08 -5.50 -8.12
CA ASP A 209 -16.38 -6.06 -7.73
C ASP A 209 -16.26 -7.49 -7.20
N THR A 210 -15.09 -8.13 -7.33
CA THR A 210 -14.82 -9.49 -6.81
C THR A 210 -14.32 -9.49 -5.38
N LEU A 211 -14.37 -8.35 -4.69
CA LEU A 211 -13.91 -8.23 -3.31
C LEU A 211 -14.76 -9.11 -2.39
N ASP A 212 -14.11 -10.09 -1.80
CA ASP A 212 -14.68 -10.93 -0.76
C ASP A 212 -14.24 -10.42 0.62
N THR A 213 -15.17 -9.78 1.32
CA THR A 213 -14.91 -9.30 2.69
C THR A 213 -14.86 -10.43 3.71
N ASP A 214 -15.53 -11.56 3.42
CA ASP A 214 -15.61 -12.71 4.34
C ASP A 214 -14.25 -13.41 4.48
N ILE A 215 -13.32 -13.16 3.56
CA ILE A 215 -11.94 -13.62 3.68
C ILE A 215 -11.27 -13.12 4.96
N LEU A 216 -11.66 -11.94 5.47
CA LEU A 216 -11.12 -11.40 6.72
C LEU A 216 -11.50 -12.26 7.93
N LEU A 217 -12.66 -12.93 7.89
CA LEU A 217 -13.14 -13.82 8.96
C LEU A 217 -12.33 -15.12 9.03
N GLN A 218 -11.57 -15.45 7.99
CA GLN A 218 -10.71 -16.64 7.94
C GLN A 218 -9.34 -16.40 8.55
N LEU A 219 -8.98 -15.12 8.80
CA LEU A 219 -7.66 -14.75 9.30
C LEU A 219 -7.53 -15.02 10.79
N GLN A 220 -6.43 -15.62 11.20
CA GLN A 220 -6.04 -15.74 12.60
C GLN A 220 -5.15 -14.57 13.06
N ALA A 221 -4.73 -13.72 12.13
CA ALA A 221 -3.92 -12.54 12.38
C ALA A 221 -4.70 -11.47 13.15
N ARG A 222 -4.04 -10.76 14.06
CA ARG A 222 -4.61 -9.55 14.66
C ARG A 222 -4.77 -8.48 13.58
N ILE A 223 -5.89 -7.75 13.60
CA ILE A 223 -6.20 -6.76 12.56
C ILE A 223 -6.26 -5.37 13.17
N CYS A 224 -5.61 -4.40 12.52
CA CYS A 224 -5.90 -2.98 12.74
C CYS A 224 -6.24 -2.28 11.41
N SER A 225 -6.95 -1.16 11.52
CA SER A 225 -7.24 -0.26 10.40
C SER A 225 -6.72 1.13 10.69
N ILE A 226 -6.06 1.72 9.71
CA ILE A 226 -5.49 3.08 9.81
C ILE A 226 -6.01 3.89 8.63
N SER A 227 -6.64 5.02 8.91
CA SER A 227 -7.23 5.90 7.89
C SER A 227 -6.85 7.36 8.13
N GLY A 228 -6.72 8.14 7.06
CA GLY A 228 -6.65 9.60 7.14
C GLY A 228 -8.06 10.19 7.14
N ARG A 229 -8.30 11.17 8.00
CA ARG A 229 -9.61 11.85 8.13
C ARG A 229 -10.05 12.51 6.83
N LEU A 230 -9.10 13.04 6.08
CA LEU A 230 -9.32 13.86 4.90
C LEU A 230 -9.19 13.06 3.59
N ASP A 231 -9.34 11.74 3.62
CA ASP A 231 -9.25 10.88 2.43
C ASP A 231 -10.25 11.33 1.35
N PRO A 232 -9.77 11.82 0.20
CA PRO A 232 -10.64 12.28 -0.88
C PRO A 232 -11.44 11.15 -1.55
N THR A 233 -11.04 9.89 -1.36
CA THR A 233 -11.71 8.71 -1.94
C THR A 233 -12.72 8.09 -0.99
N GLY A 234 -12.60 8.34 0.30
CA GLY A 234 -13.41 7.75 1.36
C GLY A 234 -14.63 8.55 1.78
N LEU A 235 -14.84 9.71 1.15
CA LEU A 235 -15.92 10.62 1.53
C LEU A 235 -17.33 10.09 1.15
N PRO A 236 -18.36 10.44 1.94
CA PRO A 236 -18.32 11.57 2.86
C PRO A 236 -17.95 11.23 4.31
N ASN A 237 -17.71 9.98 4.67
CA ASN A 237 -17.65 9.68 6.10
C ASN A 237 -16.71 8.52 6.47
N ILE A 238 -15.44 8.84 6.66
CA ILE A 238 -14.43 7.88 7.17
C ILE A 238 -14.87 7.26 8.50
N GLN A 239 -15.50 8.04 9.38
CA GLN A 239 -15.99 7.55 10.66
C GLN A 239 -17.02 6.42 10.48
N ALA A 240 -17.97 6.58 9.57
CA ALA A 240 -18.97 5.54 9.30
C ALA A 240 -18.35 4.25 8.72
N GLN A 241 -17.26 4.37 7.97
CA GLN A 241 -16.53 3.21 7.46
C GLN A 241 -15.79 2.47 8.57
N VAL A 242 -15.15 3.20 9.47
CA VAL A 242 -14.53 2.64 10.68
C VAL A 242 -15.57 1.93 11.55
N GLU A 243 -16.74 2.53 11.74
CA GLU A 243 -17.85 1.92 12.51
C GLU A 243 -18.37 0.64 11.86
N LYS A 244 -18.48 0.60 10.52
CA LYS A 244 -18.83 -0.63 9.79
C LYS A 244 -17.79 -1.72 9.98
N LEU A 245 -16.49 -1.37 9.92
CA LEU A 245 -15.43 -2.34 10.15
C LEU A 245 -15.50 -2.88 11.58
N ARG A 246 -15.68 -2.02 12.59
CA ARG A 246 -15.85 -2.44 13.99
C ARG A 246 -17.07 -3.34 14.20
N ALA A 247 -18.16 -3.08 13.50
CA ALA A 247 -19.34 -3.93 13.54
C ALA A 247 -19.10 -5.30 12.90
N PHE A 248 -18.27 -5.35 11.85
CA PHE A 248 -17.91 -6.57 11.13
C PHE A 248 -16.80 -7.37 11.83
N LEU A 249 -15.78 -6.67 12.35
CA LEU A 249 -14.62 -7.22 13.08
C LEU A 249 -14.50 -6.52 14.44
N PRO A 250 -15.25 -6.92 15.47
CA PRO A 250 -15.25 -6.23 16.77
C PRO A 250 -13.88 -6.18 17.47
N GLU A 251 -13.00 -7.15 17.20
CA GLU A 251 -11.66 -7.24 17.77
C GLU A 251 -10.63 -6.39 17.02
N ALA A 252 -10.99 -5.78 15.89
CA ALA A 252 -10.07 -4.97 15.12
C ALA A 252 -9.82 -3.60 15.79
N GLU A 253 -8.54 -3.25 15.96
CA GLU A 253 -8.15 -1.91 16.37
C GLU A 253 -8.37 -0.92 15.20
N THR A 254 -8.80 0.30 15.49
CA THR A 254 -9.04 1.29 14.45
C THR A 254 -8.49 2.65 14.84
N HIS A 255 -7.75 3.26 13.90
CA HIS A 255 -7.08 4.54 14.09
C HIS A 255 -7.40 5.50 12.95
N ILE A 256 -7.60 6.77 13.29
CA ILE A 256 -7.81 7.84 12.32
C ILE A 256 -6.76 8.93 12.58
N ILE A 257 -5.97 9.24 11.57
CA ILE A 257 -5.01 10.34 11.58
C ILE A 257 -5.70 11.57 11.00
N GLU A 258 -5.86 12.60 11.83
CA GLU A 258 -6.80 13.70 11.56
C GLU A 258 -6.39 14.59 10.39
N ASN A 259 -5.09 14.82 10.18
CA ASN A 259 -4.60 15.79 9.21
C ASN A 259 -3.92 15.11 7.99
N ALA A 260 -4.50 14.02 7.49
CA ALA A 260 -3.98 13.30 6.36
C ALA A 260 -5.09 12.79 5.44
N GLY A 261 -4.79 12.66 4.16
CA GLY A 261 -5.64 12.11 3.13
C GLY A 261 -5.48 10.59 2.96
N HIS A 262 -5.71 10.12 1.73
CA HIS A 262 -5.63 8.70 1.38
C HIS A 262 -4.22 8.13 1.56
N TRP A 263 -3.18 8.87 1.16
CA TRP A 263 -1.78 8.46 1.33
C TRP A 263 -1.25 8.88 2.72
N VAL A 264 -1.92 8.39 3.75
CA VAL A 264 -1.71 8.78 5.15
C VAL A 264 -0.27 8.59 5.63
N MET A 265 0.39 7.50 5.21
CA MET A 265 1.76 7.19 5.57
C MET A 265 2.80 8.07 4.86
N TYR A 266 2.38 8.80 3.84
CA TYR A 266 3.18 9.83 3.17
C TYR A 266 2.96 11.22 3.77
N GLU A 267 1.69 11.60 4.06
CA GLU A 267 1.34 12.94 4.55
C GLU A 267 1.63 13.13 6.05
N ALA A 268 1.45 12.09 6.85
CA ALA A 268 1.70 12.11 8.29
C ALA A 268 2.66 10.98 8.72
N PRO A 269 3.90 10.93 8.17
CA PRO A 269 4.79 9.79 8.36
C PRO A 269 5.22 9.56 9.81
N GLU A 270 5.42 10.62 10.60
CA GLU A 270 5.86 10.52 12.00
C GLU A 270 4.78 9.87 12.86
N GLU A 271 3.53 10.33 12.74
CA GLU A 271 2.39 9.79 13.49
C GLU A 271 2.08 8.36 13.03
N PHE A 272 2.07 8.12 11.73
CA PHE A 272 1.84 6.80 11.15
C PHE A 272 2.92 5.80 11.59
N ASN A 273 4.20 6.15 11.47
CA ASN A 273 5.32 5.27 11.83
C ASN A 273 5.29 4.93 13.31
N LYS A 274 5.03 5.92 14.19
CA LYS A 274 4.89 5.66 15.62
C LYS A 274 3.77 4.67 15.90
N LEU A 275 2.59 4.88 15.33
CA LEU A 275 1.43 4.03 15.53
C LEU A 275 1.71 2.59 15.06
N VAL A 276 2.26 2.44 13.85
CA VAL A 276 2.54 1.12 13.28
C VAL A 276 3.65 0.40 14.06
N LEU A 277 4.71 1.10 14.46
CA LEU A 277 5.79 0.52 15.28
C LEU A 277 5.27 0.03 16.63
N ASP A 278 4.48 0.85 17.33
CA ASP A 278 3.89 0.48 18.62
C ASP A 278 2.98 -0.75 18.45
N TRP A 279 2.16 -0.78 17.39
CA TRP A 279 1.27 -1.88 17.12
C TRP A 279 2.00 -3.18 16.73
N LEU A 280 3.03 -3.11 15.89
CA LEU A 280 3.85 -4.27 15.52
C LEU A 280 4.55 -4.87 16.76
N VAL A 281 5.19 -4.04 17.59
CA VAL A 281 5.89 -4.50 18.81
C VAL A 281 4.91 -5.17 19.79
N ASN A 282 3.69 -4.67 19.91
CA ASN A 282 2.68 -5.27 20.80
C ASN A 282 2.10 -6.60 20.26
N ASN A 283 2.36 -6.93 19.00
CA ASN A 283 1.90 -8.16 18.33
C ASN A 283 3.03 -9.08 17.85
N SER A 284 4.27 -8.81 18.29
CA SER A 284 5.47 -9.60 17.99
C SER A 284 5.57 -10.87 18.81
#